data_39cd88fb38e83e9a9cf343b24ced624c
#
_entry.id   39cd88fb38e83e9a9cf343b24ced624c
#
_cell.length_a   1.000
_cell.length_b   1.000
_cell.length_c   1.000
_cell.angle_alpha   90.00
_cell.angle_beta   90.00
_cell.angle_gamma   90.00
#
_symmetry.space_group_name_H-M   'P 1'
#
loop_
_entity.id
_entity.type
_entity.pdbx_description
1 polymer ?
#
loop_
_entity_poly.entity_id
_entity_poly.type
_entity_poly.pdbx_seq_one_letter_code
_entity_poly.pdbx_strand_id
1 'polypeptide(L)'
;MFPIDSATGDYDAEMMQKFDALVADKGFPWKLREILPKVLRAGEMAGTLTKEGARLLDRSGCLQPGVPLCPPEGDAGTGMTATKSVEKRTGNVSAGTSVFAMIVLEKPLSAMHREIDMVTTPAGDPVAMVHCNNCTSDLNAWVGLFAEFAECFGIKADKNKLFSTLYQKAMEGDKDCGGMIACNYYSGEPVTGLEEGRPMFLRRPDSHLGLANFMRSHLYASLATLKIGLDILLKEEDVKIDSITGHGGLFKTKGVGQSILAAAMNAPISVMETAGEGGAWGIALLAAYRKDKKEGESLSDYLNPVSYTHLTLPTIA
;
A
#
# COMPACT_ATOMS: atom_id res chain seq x y z
N MET A 1 9.15 -9.10 8.99
CA MET A 1 10.08 -7.99 9.32
C MET A 1 10.36 -8.03 10.81
N PHE A 2 11.56 -7.66 11.26
CA PHE A 2 11.88 -7.57 12.68
C PHE A 2 11.91 -6.11 13.12
N PRO A 3 11.40 -5.75 14.31
CA PRO A 3 11.31 -4.36 14.76
C PRO A 3 12.65 -3.63 14.76
N ILE A 4 12.64 -2.40 14.27
CA ILE A 4 13.78 -1.48 14.27
C ILE A 4 13.51 -0.38 15.29
N ASP A 5 14.51 -0.07 16.10
CA ASP A 5 14.53 1.13 16.93
C ASP A 5 14.99 2.32 16.06
N SER A 6 14.08 3.25 15.81
CA SER A 6 14.37 4.43 14.98
C SER A 6 15.42 5.36 15.58
N ALA A 7 15.60 5.36 16.91
CA ALA A 7 16.60 6.19 17.60
C ALA A 7 18.02 5.67 17.36
N THR A 8 18.21 4.34 17.43
CA THR A 8 19.52 3.71 17.21
C THR A 8 19.78 3.39 15.74
N GLY A 9 18.72 3.15 14.96
CA GLY A 9 18.79 2.70 13.58
C GLY A 9 19.22 1.25 13.40
N ASP A 10 19.12 0.46 14.47
CA ASP A 10 19.37 -0.99 14.47
C ASP A 10 18.13 -1.71 15.01
N TYR A 11 18.17 -3.02 15.07
CA TYR A 11 17.10 -3.85 15.63
C TYR A 11 16.79 -3.49 17.07
N ASP A 12 15.51 -3.50 17.44
CA ASP A 12 15.06 -3.29 18.82
C ASP A 12 15.66 -4.35 19.75
N ALA A 13 16.50 -3.90 20.69
CA ALA A 13 17.25 -4.78 21.57
C ALA A 13 16.36 -5.55 22.54
N GLU A 14 15.26 -4.95 23.02
CA GLU A 14 14.31 -5.59 23.92
C GLU A 14 13.54 -6.70 23.20
N MET A 15 13.09 -6.45 21.98
CA MET A 15 12.40 -7.44 21.16
C MET A 15 13.32 -8.59 20.78
N MET A 16 14.60 -8.33 20.51
CA MET A 16 15.57 -9.38 20.26
C MET A 16 15.78 -10.28 21.48
N GLN A 17 15.91 -9.70 22.67
CA GLN A 17 16.04 -10.46 23.92
C GLN A 17 14.77 -11.30 24.19
N LYS A 18 13.59 -10.73 24.00
CA LYS A 18 12.31 -11.45 24.13
C LYS A 18 12.23 -12.64 23.17
N PHE A 19 12.66 -12.47 21.92
CA PHE A 19 12.68 -13.56 20.95
C PHE A 19 13.66 -14.67 21.35
N ASP A 20 14.91 -14.32 21.71
CA ASP A 20 15.92 -15.29 22.15
C ASP A 20 15.45 -16.06 23.39
N ALA A 21 14.77 -15.39 24.33
CA ALA A 21 14.17 -16.04 25.50
C ALA A 21 13.02 -16.99 25.12
N LEU A 22 12.16 -16.59 24.19
CA LEU A 22 11.02 -17.38 23.71
C LEU A 22 11.47 -18.70 23.06
N VAL A 23 12.61 -18.72 22.40
CA VAL A 23 13.13 -19.91 21.70
C VAL A 23 14.25 -20.64 22.45
N ALA A 24 14.56 -20.24 23.68
CA ALA A 24 15.68 -20.79 24.44
C ALA A 24 15.60 -22.32 24.66
N ASP A 25 14.37 -22.85 24.82
CA ASP A 25 14.10 -24.28 24.98
C ASP A 25 14.26 -25.10 23.69
N LYS A 26 14.35 -24.45 22.52
CA LYS A 26 14.47 -25.11 21.21
C LYS A 26 15.90 -25.58 20.91
N GLY A 27 16.90 -25.11 21.67
CA GLY A 27 18.29 -25.52 21.50
C GLY A 27 18.92 -25.08 20.17
N PHE A 28 18.48 -23.96 19.58
CA PHE A 28 19.10 -23.44 18.37
C PHE A 28 20.56 -23.06 18.58
N PRO A 29 21.48 -23.39 17.65
CA PRO A 29 22.92 -23.11 17.79
C PRO A 29 23.27 -21.63 17.53
N TRP A 30 22.29 -20.77 17.32
CA TRP A 30 22.43 -19.35 16.97
C TRP A 30 21.52 -18.47 17.87
N LYS A 31 21.91 -17.22 17.99
CA LYS A 31 21.05 -16.14 18.49
C LYS A 31 20.49 -15.33 17.34
N LEU A 32 19.38 -14.67 17.57
CA LEU A 32 18.70 -13.89 16.52
C LEU A 32 19.64 -12.89 15.83
N ARG A 33 20.44 -12.16 16.60
CA ARG A 33 21.39 -11.16 16.05
C ARG A 33 22.43 -11.75 15.09
N GLU A 34 22.78 -13.01 15.25
CA GLU A 34 23.80 -13.66 14.43
C GLU A 34 23.30 -14.02 13.02
N ILE A 35 21.97 -14.22 12.88
CA ILE A 35 21.35 -14.60 11.62
C ILE A 35 20.68 -13.43 10.89
N LEU A 36 20.44 -12.31 11.58
CA LEU A 36 19.88 -11.12 10.96
C LEU A 36 20.95 -10.33 10.20
N PRO A 37 20.61 -9.78 9.01
CA PRO A 37 21.53 -8.93 8.26
C PRO A 37 21.79 -7.61 8.98
N LYS A 38 22.81 -6.87 8.54
CA LYS A 38 23.01 -5.49 8.97
C LYS A 38 21.85 -4.62 8.50
N VAL A 39 21.33 -3.76 9.36
CA VAL A 39 20.35 -2.73 9.00
C VAL A 39 21.05 -1.64 8.19
N LEU A 40 20.47 -1.28 7.05
CA LEU A 40 20.91 -0.19 6.19
C LEU A 40 19.73 0.70 5.86
N ARG A 41 19.98 2.01 5.75
CA ARG A 41 18.99 3.01 5.36
C ARG A 41 19.19 3.48 3.92
N ALA A 42 18.17 4.08 3.34
CA ALA A 42 18.27 4.72 2.04
C ALA A 42 19.47 5.67 1.96
N GLY A 43 20.19 5.63 0.84
CA GLY A 43 21.39 6.42 0.62
C GLY A 43 22.67 5.83 1.20
N GLU A 44 22.63 4.76 1.99
CA GLU A 44 23.81 4.00 2.40
C GLU A 44 24.28 3.03 1.30
N MET A 45 25.48 2.49 1.44
CA MET A 45 26.04 1.55 0.47
C MET A 45 25.90 0.12 1.01
N ALA A 46 25.18 -0.72 0.26
CA ALA A 46 25.04 -2.15 0.58
C ALA A 46 26.24 -3.00 0.09
N GLY A 47 27.05 -2.45 -0.78
CA GLY A 47 28.21 -3.12 -1.38
C GLY A 47 28.43 -2.66 -2.82
N THR A 48 29.18 -3.46 -3.57
CA THR A 48 29.44 -3.22 -4.99
C THR A 48 29.17 -4.48 -5.78
N LEU A 49 28.77 -4.33 -7.04
CA LEU A 49 28.53 -5.43 -7.97
C LEU A 49 29.82 -6.21 -8.19
N THR A 50 29.79 -7.52 -7.93
CA THR A 50 30.93 -8.39 -8.15
C THR A 50 31.14 -8.69 -9.64
N LYS A 51 32.32 -9.19 -10.00
CA LYS A 51 32.62 -9.63 -11.37
C LYS A 51 31.68 -10.77 -11.81
N GLU A 52 31.43 -11.71 -10.92
CA GLU A 52 30.52 -12.84 -11.13
C GLU A 52 29.09 -12.36 -11.27
N GLY A 53 28.63 -11.43 -10.41
CA GLY A 53 27.32 -10.82 -10.47
C GLY A 53 27.09 -10.07 -11.77
N ALA A 54 28.05 -9.26 -12.21
CA ALA A 54 27.97 -8.56 -13.49
C ALA A 54 27.80 -9.53 -14.67
N ARG A 55 28.57 -10.61 -14.70
CA ARG A 55 28.48 -11.66 -15.75
C ARG A 55 27.17 -12.44 -15.73
N LEU A 56 26.61 -12.65 -14.53
CA LEU A 56 25.31 -13.34 -14.36
C LEU A 56 24.16 -12.49 -14.88
N LEU A 57 24.17 -11.19 -14.57
CA LEU A 57 23.10 -10.25 -14.93
C LEU A 57 23.17 -9.81 -16.39
N ASP A 58 24.39 -9.66 -16.93
CA ASP A 58 24.59 -9.20 -18.30
C ASP A 58 25.71 -10.00 -19.00
N ARG A 59 25.28 -10.89 -19.89
CA ARG A 59 26.19 -11.70 -20.71
C ARG A 59 26.87 -10.90 -21.80
N SER A 60 26.35 -9.72 -22.16
CA SER A 60 26.93 -8.86 -23.20
C SER A 60 28.24 -8.19 -22.72
N GLY A 61 28.44 -8.09 -21.40
CA GLY A 61 29.61 -7.45 -20.82
C GLY A 61 29.50 -5.91 -20.73
N CYS A 62 28.34 -5.32 -21.02
CA CYS A 62 28.12 -3.90 -20.86
C CYS A 62 28.08 -3.50 -19.39
N LEU A 63 27.50 -4.36 -18.53
CA LEU A 63 27.45 -4.14 -17.10
C LEU A 63 28.79 -4.46 -16.44
N GLN A 64 29.45 -3.44 -15.89
CA GLN A 64 30.79 -3.58 -15.31
C GLN A 64 30.72 -3.89 -13.80
N PRO A 65 31.68 -4.64 -13.24
CA PRO A 65 31.83 -4.80 -11.80
C PRO A 65 32.16 -3.47 -11.12
N GLY A 66 31.93 -3.38 -9.81
CA GLY A 66 32.22 -2.19 -9.01
C GLY A 66 31.08 -1.16 -8.98
N VAL A 67 29.99 -1.38 -9.71
CA VAL A 67 28.77 -0.54 -9.58
C VAL A 67 28.29 -0.55 -8.14
N PRO A 68 28.10 0.61 -7.47
CA PRO A 68 27.57 0.68 -6.13
C PRO A 68 26.13 0.15 -6.05
N LEU A 69 25.84 -0.63 -5.02
CA LEU A 69 24.50 -1.15 -4.74
C LEU A 69 23.84 -0.32 -3.62
N CYS A 70 22.60 0.11 -3.83
CA CYS A 70 21.77 0.63 -2.78
C CYS A 70 21.25 -0.53 -1.90
N PRO A 71 20.82 -0.27 -0.65
CA PRO A 71 20.13 -1.27 0.16
C PRO A 71 18.93 -1.83 -0.61
N PRO A 72 18.68 -3.15 -0.53
CA PRO A 72 17.47 -3.73 -1.08
C PRO A 72 16.24 -3.18 -0.36
N GLU A 73 15.17 -2.93 -1.10
CA GLU A 73 13.93 -2.41 -0.55
C GLU A 73 12.74 -3.22 -1.07
N GLY A 74 11.72 -3.39 -0.23
CA GLY A 74 10.47 -4.06 -0.59
C GLY A 74 9.52 -3.16 -1.38
N ASP A 75 8.40 -3.74 -1.83
CA ASP A 75 7.35 -3.05 -2.58
C ASP A 75 6.71 -1.92 -1.78
N ALA A 76 6.57 -2.09 -0.46
CA ALA A 76 6.04 -1.06 0.43
C ALA A 76 6.94 0.19 0.46
N GLY A 77 8.23 0.04 0.75
CA GLY A 77 9.17 1.16 0.82
C GLY A 77 9.44 1.81 -0.55
N THR A 78 9.51 1.02 -1.63
CA THR A 78 9.59 1.57 -2.99
C THR A 78 8.31 2.33 -3.36
N GLY A 79 7.14 1.84 -2.94
CA GLY A 79 5.87 2.54 -3.11
C GLY A 79 5.82 3.88 -2.37
N MET A 80 6.29 3.91 -1.11
CA MET A 80 6.41 5.16 -0.34
C MET A 80 7.34 6.17 -1.02
N THR A 81 8.47 5.70 -1.53
CA THR A 81 9.43 6.54 -2.27
C THR A 81 8.81 7.10 -3.55
N ALA A 82 8.17 6.24 -4.35
CA ALA A 82 7.54 6.64 -5.59
C ALA A 82 6.41 7.66 -5.39
N THR A 83 5.73 7.60 -4.26
CA THR A 83 4.60 8.48 -3.91
C THR A 83 5.01 9.65 -3.02
N LYS A 84 6.31 9.81 -2.70
CA LYS A 84 6.85 10.84 -1.78
C LYS A 84 6.24 10.78 -0.37
N SER A 85 5.69 9.65 0.02
CA SER A 85 5.04 9.47 1.32
C SER A 85 6.05 8.98 2.36
N VAL A 86 7.13 9.74 2.54
CA VAL A 86 8.23 9.43 3.46
C VAL A 86 8.36 10.43 4.60
N GLU A 87 7.60 11.51 4.57
CA GLU A 87 7.52 12.51 5.65
C GLU A 87 6.49 12.14 6.69
N LYS A 88 6.70 12.60 7.93
CA LYS A 88 5.73 12.46 9.01
C LYS A 88 4.38 13.04 8.61
N ARG A 89 3.30 12.39 9.02
CA ARG A 89 1.91 12.77 8.73
C ARG A 89 1.50 12.63 7.26
N THR A 90 2.37 12.00 6.45
CA THR A 90 1.99 11.60 5.09
C THR A 90 1.78 10.09 5.01
N GLY A 91 1.12 9.65 3.98
CA GLY A 91 0.93 8.23 3.74
C GLY A 91 0.70 7.89 2.28
N ASN A 92 0.75 6.61 1.97
CA ASN A 92 0.32 6.11 0.69
C ASN A 92 -0.65 4.94 0.84
N VAL A 93 -1.49 4.75 -0.17
CA VAL A 93 -2.39 3.61 -0.28
C VAL A 93 -2.13 2.92 -1.61
N SER A 94 -1.75 1.65 -1.52
CA SER A 94 -1.63 0.76 -2.68
C SER A 94 -2.89 -0.10 -2.77
N ALA A 95 -3.67 0.05 -3.85
CA ALA A 95 -4.93 -0.66 -4.03
C ALA A 95 -4.92 -1.49 -5.33
N GLY A 96 -4.67 -2.77 -5.17
CA GLY A 96 -4.69 -3.80 -6.20
C GLY A 96 -5.61 -4.95 -5.81
N THR A 97 -5.17 -6.20 -5.96
CA THR A 97 -5.87 -7.40 -5.47
C THR A 97 -6.10 -7.31 -3.96
N SER A 98 -5.07 -6.94 -3.21
CA SER A 98 -5.08 -6.51 -1.82
C SER A 98 -4.99 -4.98 -1.73
N VAL A 99 -5.19 -4.44 -0.55
CA VAL A 99 -4.96 -3.01 -0.27
C VAL A 99 -4.16 -2.85 1.01
N PHE A 100 -3.21 -1.93 0.99
CA PHE A 100 -2.54 -1.51 2.22
C PHE A 100 -2.36 0.02 2.26
N ALA A 101 -2.39 0.55 3.47
CA ALA A 101 -2.07 1.94 3.76
C ALA A 101 -0.82 1.99 4.63
N MET A 102 0.09 2.88 4.30
CA MET A 102 1.33 3.16 5.02
C MET A 102 1.26 4.59 5.52
N ILE A 103 1.28 4.80 6.84
CA ILE A 103 1.19 6.14 7.44
C ILE A 103 2.46 6.40 8.25
N VAL A 104 3.22 7.43 7.91
CA VAL A 104 4.43 7.83 8.63
C VAL A 104 4.05 8.53 9.93
N LEU A 105 4.48 7.95 11.05
CA LEU A 105 4.09 8.39 12.37
C LEU A 105 4.98 9.52 12.90
N GLU A 106 4.41 10.44 13.66
CA GLU A 106 5.14 11.46 14.42
C GLU A 106 5.70 10.90 15.74
N LYS A 107 4.98 9.95 16.32
CA LYS A 107 5.30 9.32 17.62
C LYS A 107 4.94 7.84 17.57
N PRO A 108 5.53 6.99 18.42
CA PRO A 108 5.10 5.59 18.56
C PRO A 108 3.62 5.49 18.92
N LEU A 109 2.98 4.38 18.53
CA LEU A 109 1.62 4.06 18.97
C LEU A 109 1.58 3.86 20.48
N SER A 110 0.45 4.17 21.10
CA SER A 110 0.26 4.03 22.55
C SER A 110 0.02 2.59 22.98
N ALA A 111 -0.50 1.75 22.07
CA ALA A 111 -0.80 0.35 22.30
C ALA A 111 -0.41 -0.51 21.09
N MET A 112 -0.39 -1.82 21.31
CA MET A 112 -0.21 -2.81 20.24
C MET A 112 -1.59 -3.19 19.70
N HIS A 113 -1.77 -3.02 18.38
CA HIS A 113 -2.97 -3.41 17.65
C HIS A 113 -2.63 -4.55 16.69
N ARG A 114 -3.44 -5.61 16.68
CA ARG A 114 -3.22 -6.77 15.80
C ARG A 114 -3.50 -6.47 14.33
N GLU A 115 -4.27 -5.46 14.07
CA GLU A 115 -4.68 -4.96 12.76
C GLU A 115 -3.63 -4.07 12.11
N ILE A 116 -2.57 -3.71 12.86
CA ILE A 116 -1.55 -2.75 12.42
C ILE A 116 -0.16 -3.39 12.51
N ASP A 117 0.53 -3.44 11.39
CA ASP A 117 1.92 -3.82 11.32
C ASP A 117 2.82 -2.59 11.46
N MET A 118 3.82 -2.68 12.33
CA MET A 118 4.83 -1.64 12.46
C MET A 118 6.00 -1.92 11.52
N VAL A 119 6.26 -0.97 10.62
CA VAL A 119 7.36 -1.00 9.65
C VAL A 119 8.10 0.34 9.67
N THR A 120 9.03 0.56 8.74
CA THR A 120 9.74 1.83 8.61
C THR A 120 9.69 2.37 7.19
N THR A 121 9.89 3.69 7.05
CA THR A 121 10.27 4.27 5.77
C THR A 121 11.66 3.75 5.35
N PRO A 122 12.05 3.86 4.07
CA PRO A 122 13.43 3.57 3.66
C PRO A 122 14.50 4.40 4.40
N ALA A 123 14.11 5.55 4.97
CA ALA A 123 14.99 6.39 5.80
C ALA A 123 15.03 5.96 7.28
N GLY A 124 14.12 5.08 7.73
CA GLY A 124 14.08 4.53 9.08
C GLY A 124 13.04 5.17 10.01
N ASP A 125 12.17 6.06 9.52
CA ASP A 125 11.08 6.61 10.32
C ASP A 125 9.97 5.58 10.55
N PRO A 126 9.29 5.57 11.72
CA PRO A 126 8.26 4.59 12.03
C PRO A 126 7.01 4.79 11.16
N VAL A 127 6.47 3.69 10.68
CA VAL A 127 5.29 3.64 9.83
C VAL A 127 4.28 2.64 10.39
N ALA A 128 3.03 3.06 10.51
CA ALA A 128 1.91 2.15 10.74
C ALA A 128 1.36 1.67 9.39
N MET A 129 1.32 0.36 9.20
CA MET A 129 0.76 -0.28 8.01
C MET A 129 -0.53 -1.01 8.38
N VAL A 130 -1.61 -0.67 7.67
CA VAL A 130 -2.84 -1.46 7.66
C VAL A 130 -2.86 -2.25 6.36
N HIS A 131 -2.83 -3.57 6.45
CA HIS A 131 -2.84 -4.46 5.29
C HIS A 131 -4.11 -5.30 5.27
N CYS A 132 -4.85 -5.26 4.16
CA CYS A 132 -6.06 -6.04 3.92
C CYS A 132 -5.87 -6.93 2.70
N ASN A 133 -6.22 -8.20 2.84
CA ASN A 133 -6.08 -9.18 1.77
C ASN A 133 -7.07 -8.96 0.62
N ASN A 134 -8.18 -8.30 0.88
CA ASN A 134 -9.29 -8.16 -0.05
C ASN A 134 -9.50 -6.71 -0.48
N CYS A 135 -9.39 -6.46 -1.79
CA CYS A 135 -9.70 -5.16 -2.39
C CYS A 135 -10.42 -5.33 -3.74
N THR A 136 -9.70 -5.41 -4.86
CA THR A 136 -10.33 -5.40 -6.19
C THR A 136 -10.67 -6.78 -6.75
N SER A 137 -10.38 -7.87 -6.06
CA SER A 137 -10.64 -9.23 -6.58
C SER A 137 -12.11 -9.47 -6.88
N ASP A 138 -12.99 -9.06 -5.99
CA ASP A 138 -14.45 -9.17 -6.19
C ASP A 138 -14.93 -8.25 -7.32
N LEU A 139 -14.43 -7.02 -7.38
CA LEU A 139 -14.71 -6.12 -8.51
C LEU A 139 -14.28 -6.71 -9.85
N ASN A 140 -13.13 -7.39 -9.92
CA ASN A 140 -12.65 -8.06 -11.12
C ASN A 140 -13.59 -9.18 -11.56
N ALA A 141 -14.15 -9.96 -10.62
CA ALA A 141 -15.10 -11.02 -10.90
C ALA A 141 -16.40 -10.45 -11.49
N TRP A 142 -16.95 -9.40 -10.88
CA TRP A 142 -18.15 -8.74 -11.38
C TRP A 142 -17.97 -8.09 -12.75
N VAL A 143 -16.83 -7.41 -12.96
CA VAL A 143 -16.52 -6.84 -14.30
C VAL A 143 -16.35 -7.96 -15.33
N GLY A 144 -15.78 -9.11 -14.95
CA GLY A 144 -15.73 -10.30 -15.80
C GLY A 144 -17.12 -10.78 -16.19
N LEU A 145 -18.04 -10.89 -15.23
CA LEU A 145 -19.44 -11.28 -15.50
C LEU A 145 -20.14 -10.29 -16.44
N PHE A 146 -19.93 -8.99 -16.28
CA PHE A 146 -20.49 -7.99 -17.21
C PHE A 146 -19.86 -8.07 -18.61
N ALA A 147 -18.57 -8.47 -18.72
CA ALA A 147 -17.97 -8.74 -20.02
C ALA A 147 -18.62 -9.94 -20.73
N GLU A 148 -18.82 -11.06 -20.01
CA GLU A 148 -19.52 -12.22 -20.53
C GLU A 148 -20.97 -11.88 -20.96
N PHE A 149 -21.66 -11.09 -20.14
CA PHE A 149 -23.00 -10.59 -20.51
C PHE A 149 -22.98 -9.80 -21.82
N ALA A 150 -22.03 -8.90 -22.01
CA ALA A 150 -21.88 -8.14 -23.25
C ALA A 150 -21.62 -9.05 -24.47
N GLU A 151 -20.78 -10.08 -24.28
CA GLU A 151 -20.48 -11.08 -25.33
C GLU A 151 -21.71 -11.86 -25.77
N CYS A 152 -22.67 -12.13 -24.88
CA CYS A 152 -23.94 -12.76 -25.25
C CYS A 152 -24.74 -11.94 -26.29
N PHE A 153 -24.51 -10.64 -26.36
CA PHE A 153 -25.12 -9.74 -27.36
C PHE A 153 -24.16 -9.42 -28.51
N GLY A 154 -23.07 -10.16 -28.67
CA GLY A 154 -22.09 -9.95 -29.73
C GLY A 154 -21.21 -8.70 -29.54
N ILE A 155 -21.20 -8.12 -28.35
CA ILE A 155 -20.41 -6.94 -28.02
C ILE A 155 -19.07 -7.38 -27.40
N LYS A 156 -17.97 -7.20 -28.13
CA LYS A 156 -16.64 -7.40 -27.60
C LYS A 156 -16.22 -6.16 -26.79
N ALA A 157 -16.34 -6.23 -25.47
CA ALA A 157 -15.97 -5.13 -24.59
C ALA A 157 -14.45 -5.03 -24.41
N ASP A 158 -13.90 -3.83 -24.55
CA ASP A 158 -12.55 -3.52 -24.06
C ASP A 158 -12.57 -3.52 -22.53
N LYS A 159 -11.71 -4.33 -21.92
CA LYS A 159 -11.72 -4.55 -20.48
C LYS A 159 -11.43 -3.26 -19.69
N ASN A 160 -10.48 -2.44 -20.14
CA ASN A 160 -10.15 -1.18 -19.45
C ASN A 160 -11.29 -0.17 -19.55
N LYS A 161 -11.92 -0.09 -20.73
CA LYS A 161 -13.10 0.74 -20.95
C LYS A 161 -14.27 0.27 -20.08
N LEU A 162 -14.45 -1.05 -19.93
CA LEU A 162 -15.51 -1.60 -19.09
C LEU A 162 -15.31 -1.23 -17.62
N PHE A 163 -14.10 -1.39 -17.09
CA PHE A 163 -13.75 -0.95 -15.72
C PHE A 163 -14.06 0.53 -15.53
N SER A 164 -13.54 1.39 -16.41
CA SER A 164 -13.74 2.84 -16.25
C SER A 164 -15.21 3.23 -16.34
N THR A 165 -15.96 2.62 -17.25
CA THR A 165 -17.40 2.88 -17.40
C THR A 165 -18.19 2.46 -16.16
N LEU A 166 -17.96 1.26 -15.63
CA LEU A 166 -18.67 0.75 -14.46
C LEU A 166 -18.30 1.53 -13.20
N TYR A 167 -17.03 1.91 -13.04
CA TYR A 167 -16.57 2.70 -11.90
C TYR A 167 -17.15 4.12 -11.94
N GLN A 168 -17.18 4.78 -13.11
CA GLN A 168 -17.84 6.08 -13.25
C GLN A 168 -19.34 5.97 -12.99
N LYS A 169 -19.99 4.90 -13.49
CA LYS A 169 -21.41 4.64 -13.23
C LYS A 169 -21.73 4.52 -11.74
N ALA A 170 -20.84 3.93 -10.95
CA ALA A 170 -20.99 3.83 -9.51
C ALA A 170 -21.12 5.20 -8.82
N MET A 171 -20.52 6.25 -9.38
CA MET A 171 -20.59 7.60 -8.80
C MET A 171 -21.97 8.25 -8.93
N GLU A 172 -22.83 7.71 -9.79
CA GLU A 172 -24.24 8.13 -9.92
C GLU A 172 -25.18 7.45 -8.93
N GLY A 173 -24.68 6.43 -8.19
CA GLY A 173 -25.49 5.69 -7.21
C GLY A 173 -25.83 6.52 -5.97
N ASP A 174 -26.82 6.04 -5.22
CA ASP A 174 -27.22 6.61 -3.93
C ASP A 174 -26.08 6.47 -2.90
N LYS A 175 -25.95 7.40 -1.99
CA LYS A 175 -24.87 7.40 -0.97
C LYS A 175 -24.90 6.16 -0.06
N ASP A 176 -26.09 5.64 0.19
CA ASP A 176 -26.35 4.40 0.94
C ASP A 176 -26.36 3.15 0.06
N CYS A 177 -25.93 3.26 -1.20
CA CYS A 177 -25.96 2.18 -2.18
C CYS A 177 -27.37 1.60 -2.41
N GLY A 178 -28.42 2.41 -2.25
CA GLY A 178 -29.82 1.97 -2.35
C GLY A 178 -30.21 0.88 -1.35
N GLY A 179 -29.58 0.87 -0.16
CA GLY A 179 -29.81 -0.10 0.90
C GLY A 179 -29.23 -1.49 0.61
N MET A 180 -28.21 -1.59 -0.24
CA MET A 180 -27.48 -2.83 -0.53
C MET A 180 -26.15 -2.88 0.20
N ILE A 181 -25.68 -4.09 0.52
CA ILE A 181 -24.41 -4.35 1.20
C ILE A 181 -23.62 -5.38 0.40
N ALA A 182 -22.36 -5.08 0.11
CA ALA A 182 -21.39 -6.01 -0.43
C ALA A 182 -20.31 -6.33 0.61
N CYS A 183 -19.89 -7.58 0.66
CA CYS A 183 -18.74 -8.07 1.42
C CYS A 183 -17.80 -8.76 0.44
N ASN A 184 -16.63 -8.19 0.20
CA ASN A 184 -15.72 -8.61 -0.86
C ASN A 184 -14.66 -9.63 -0.42
N TYR A 185 -14.90 -10.40 0.61
CA TYR A 185 -13.94 -11.34 1.17
C TYR A 185 -13.71 -12.55 0.25
N TYR A 186 -12.74 -12.44 -0.64
CA TYR A 186 -12.27 -13.55 -1.50
C TYR A 186 -11.33 -14.49 -0.77
N SER A 187 -10.64 -13.99 0.23
CA SER A 187 -9.74 -14.75 1.11
C SER A 187 -10.00 -14.40 2.56
N GLY A 188 -9.31 -15.06 3.48
CA GLY A 188 -9.27 -14.65 4.88
C GLY A 188 -8.80 -13.21 5.03
N GLU A 189 -9.23 -12.55 6.10
CA GLU A 189 -8.98 -11.13 6.33
C GLU A 189 -8.55 -10.89 7.78
N PRO A 190 -7.25 -10.65 8.03
CA PRO A 190 -6.71 -10.47 9.37
C PRO A 190 -7.34 -9.31 10.14
N VAL A 191 -7.62 -8.19 9.46
CA VAL A 191 -8.19 -6.99 10.07
C VAL A 191 -9.57 -7.25 10.69
N THR A 192 -10.35 -8.15 10.12
CA THR A 192 -11.67 -8.54 10.63
C THR A 192 -11.70 -9.93 11.28
N GLY A 193 -10.54 -10.58 11.42
CA GLY A 193 -10.42 -11.88 12.08
C GLY A 193 -11.07 -13.05 11.32
N LEU A 194 -11.23 -12.95 10.00
CA LEU A 194 -11.80 -14.00 9.17
C LEU A 194 -10.69 -14.89 8.63
N GLU A 195 -10.80 -16.22 8.86
CA GLU A 195 -9.82 -17.20 8.37
C GLU A 195 -10.05 -17.58 6.92
N GLU A 196 -11.31 -17.60 6.47
CA GLU A 196 -11.70 -17.98 5.11
C GLU A 196 -12.51 -16.88 4.41
N GLY A 197 -12.34 -16.75 3.08
CA GLY A 197 -13.11 -15.82 2.27
C GLY A 197 -14.52 -16.35 1.97
N ARG A 198 -15.50 -15.43 1.98
CA ARG A 198 -16.87 -15.67 1.51
C ARG A 198 -17.46 -14.37 0.97
N PRO A 199 -17.30 -14.10 -0.33
CA PRO A 199 -17.94 -12.95 -0.94
C PRO A 199 -19.45 -13.04 -0.82
N MET A 200 -20.09 -11.95 -0.43
CA MET A 200 -21.54 -11.90 -0.26
C MET A 200 -22.09 -10.58 -0.80
N PHE A 201 -23.29 -10.66 -1.38
CA PHE A 201 -24.06 -9.50 -1.75
C PHE A 201 -25.46 -9.62 -1.16
N LEU A 202 -25.87 -8.64 -0.38
CA LEU A 202 -27.13 -8.64 0.37
C LEU A 202 -27.98 -7.46 -0.05
N ARG A 203 -29.27 -7.71 -0.22
CA ARG A 203 -30.28 -6.68 -0.46
C ARG A 203 -31.60 -7.02 0.21
N ARG A 204 -32.38 -6.01 0.54
CA ARG A 204 -33.75 -6.17 0.99
C ARG A 204 -34.70 -6.09 -0.20
N PRO A 205 -35.98 -6.55 -0.03
CA PRO A 205 -36.97 -6.46 -1.11
C PRO A 205 -37.22 -5.02 -1.60
N ASP A 206 -37.08 -4.04 -0.71
CA ASP A 206 -37.28 -2.61 -0.94
C ASP A 206 -35.98 -1.87 -1.35
N SER A 207 -34.85 -2.58 -1.52
CA SER A 207 -33.60 -1.98 -1.98
C SER A 207 -33.73 -1.46 -3.41
N HIS A 208 -33.15 -0.28 -3.66
CA HIS A 208 -33.08 0.30 -5.00
C HIS A 208 -31.98 -0.38 -5.83
N LEU A 209 -32.27 -1.56 -6.39
CA LEU A 209 -31.34 -2.35 -7.20
C LEU A 209 -31.18 -1.70 -8.59
N GLY A 210 -29.99 -1.19 -8.85
CA GLY A 210 -29.57 -0.66 -10.12
C GLY A 210 -28.07 -0.77 -10.29
N LEU A 211 -27.57 -0.70 -11.53
CA LEU A 211 -26.13 -0.88 -11.83
C LEU A 211 -25.26 0.11 -11.07
N ALA A 212 -25.68 1.36 -10.94
CA ALA A 212 -24.94 2.39 -10.21
C ALA A 212 -24.79 2.03 -8.72
N ASN A 213 -25.89 1.68 -8.07
CA ASN A 213 -25.90 1.30 -6.66
C ASN A 213 -25.14 -0.01 -6.41
N PHE A 214 -25.31 -1.00 -7.29
CA PHE A 214 -24.58 -2.25 -7.24
C PHE A 214 -23.07 -2.01 -7.29
N MET A 215 -22.56 -1.30 -8.30
CA MET A 215 -21.16 -1.02 -8.46
C MET A 215 -20.60 -0.16 -7.32
N ARG A 216 -21.38 0.78 -6.80
CA ARG A 216 -21.01 1.62 -5.67
C ARG A 216 -20.82 0.80 -4.40
N SER A 217 -21.72 -0.17 -4.12
CA SER A 217 -21.59 -1.04 -2.94
C SER A 217 -20.31 -1.88 -2.98
N HIS A 218 -19.93 -2.40 -4.15
CA HIS A 218 -18.68 -3.15 -4.31
C HIS A 218 -17.44 -2.26 -4.25
N LEU A 219 -17.49 -1.03 -4.76
CA LEU A 219 -16.40 -0.07 -4.60
C LEU A 219 -16.21 0.32 -3.12
N TYR A 220 -17.28 0.52 -2.38
CA TYR A 220 -17.19 0.78 -0.94
C TYR A 220 -16.62 -0.41 -0.18
N ALA A 221 -17.10 -1.64 -0.50
CA ALA A 221 -16.59 -2.85 0.11
C ALA A 221 -15.08 -3.02 -0.10
N SER A 222 -14.55 -2.64 -1.27
CA SER A 222 -13.12 -2.76 -1.58
C SER A 222 -12.19 -1.95 -0.66
N LEU A 223 -12.71 -0.93 0.03
CA LEU A 223 -11.96 -0.07 0.95
C LEU A 223 -12.49 -0.12 2.40
N ALA A 224 -13.60 -0.84 2.64
CA ALA A 224 -14.25 -0.86 3.96
C ALA A 224 -13.35 -1.44 5.05
N THR A 225 -12.68 -2.56 4.77
CA THR A 225 -11.77 -3.19 5.73
C THR A 225 -10.55 -2.32 6.02
N LEU A 226 -9.98 -1.68 4.98
CA LEU A 226 -8.92 -0.70 5.17
C LEU A 226 -9.38 0.45 6.10
N LYS A 227 -10.61 0.92 5.91
CA LYS A 227 -11.19 1.97 6.78
C LYS A 227 -11.29 1.53 8.24
N ILE A 228 -11.62 0.27 8.51
CA ILE A 228 -11.66 -0.27 9.88
C ILE A 228 -10.29 -0.15 10.53
N GLY A 229 -9.23 -0.64 9.89
CA GLY A 229 -7.87 -0.55 10.43
C GLY A 229 -7.36 0.91 10.56
N LEU A 230 -7.70 1.77 9.60
CA LEU A 230 -7.31 3.18 9.66
C LEU A 230 -8.07 3.95 10.75
N ASP A 231 -9.28 3.54 11.11
CA ASP A 231 -10.03 4.15 12.22
C ASP A 231 -9.33 3.94 13.57
N ILE A 232 -8.60 2.84 13.75
CA ILE A 232 -7.77 2.62 14.93
C ILE A 232 -6.71 3.74 15.02
N LEU A 233 -5.99 4.00 13.93
CA LEU A 233 -4.98 5.08 13.90
C LEU A 233 -5.60 6.46 14.15
N LEU A 234 -6.74 6.75 13.53
CA LEU A 234 -7.34 8.08 13.57
C LEU A 234 -8.10 8.37 14.86
N LYS A 235 -8.77 7.35 15.46
CA LYS A 235 -9.70 7.53 16.59
C LYS A 235 -9.13 7.07 17.92
N GLU A 236 -8.30 6.01 17.92
CA GLU A 236 -7.74 5.45 19.16
C GLU A 236 -6.35 5.99 19.43
N GLU A 237 -5.53 6.13 18.39
CA GLU A 237 -4.13 6.61 18.48
C GLU A 237 -3.96 8.10 18.18
N ASP A 238 -5.02 8.79 17.78
CA ASP A 238 -5.02 10.23 17.43
C ASP A 238 -3.93 10.61 16.38
N VAL A 239 -3.65 9.70 15.44
CA VAL A 239 -2.69 9.93 14.37
C VAL A 239 -3.23 11.00 13.43
N LYS A 240 -2.40 11.99 13.14
CA LYS A 240 -2.73 13.07 12.18
C LYS A 240 -2.18 12.72 10.81
N ILE A 241 -2.99 12.95 9.78
CA ILE A 241 -2.64 12.70 8.38
C ILE A 241 -2.92 13.97 7.59
N ASP A 242 -1.88 14.55 7.01
CA ASP A 242 -1.99 15.76 6.19
C ASP A 242 -2.30 15.44 4.73
N SER A 243 -1.75 14.32 4.21
CA SER A 243 -1.98 13.88 2.84
C SER A 243 -1.74 12.39 2.65
N ILE A 244 -2.46 11.83 1.70
CA ILE A 244 -2.27 10.44 1.26
C ILE A 244 -2.11 10.43 -0.26
N THR A 245 -1.19 9.61 -0.77
CA THR A 245 -1.03 9.37 -2.19
C THR A 245 -1.50 7.96 -2.54
N GLY A 246 -2.52 7.88 -3.39
CA GLY A 246 -3.07 6.61 -3.90
C GLY A 246 -2.33 6.11 -5.13
N HIS A 247 -2.10 4.80 -5.21
CA HIS A 247 -1.61 4.14 -6.42
C HIS A 247 -2.20 2.73 -6.57
N GLY A 248 -2.03 2.11 -7.75
CA GLY A 248 -2.59 0.81 -8.06
C GLY A 248 -3.87 0.85 -8.90
N GLY A 249 -4.42 -0.35 -9.17
CA GLY A 249 -5.49 -0.53 -10.15
C GLY A 249 -6.77 0.26 -9.87
N LEU A 250 -7.15 0.40 -8.60
CA LEU A 250 -8.36 1.12 -8.19
C LEU A 250 -8.31 2.61 -8.60
N PHE A 251 -7.12 3.20 -8.63
CA PHE A 251 -6.92 4.63 -8.92
C PHE A 251 -6.77 4.93 -10.42
N LYS A 252 -6.73 3.92 -11.30
CA LYS A 252 -6.64 4.12 -12.76
C LYS A 252 -7.86 4.83 -13.34
N THR A 253 -9.05 4.62 -12.76
CA THR A 253 -10.25 5.37 -13.13
C THR A 253 -10.25 6.69 -12.39
N LYS A 254 -9.97 7.76 -13.13
CA LYS A 254 -9.81 9.12 -12.58
C LYS A 254 -10.99 9.54 -11.71
N GLY A 255 -10.69 9.98 -10.51
CA GLY A 255 -11.63 10.57 -9.55
C GLY A 255 -12.42 9.55 -8.71
N VAL A 256 -12.58 8.29 -9.13
CA VAL A 256 -13.47 7.35 -8.45
C VAL A 256 -12.84 6.84 -7.15
N GLY A 257 -11.74 6.07 -7.23
CA GLY A 257 -11.06 5.56 -6.03
C GLY A 257 -10.61 6.68 -5.10
N GLN A 258 -10.14 7.79 -5.67
CA GLN A 258 -9.74 8.98 -4.91
C GLN A 258 -10.89 9.55 -4.08
N SER A 259 -12.07 9.78 -4.68
CA SER A 259 -13.22 10.37 -3.98
C SER A 259 -13.72 9.48 -2.85
N ILE A 260 -13.80 8.17 -3.09
CA ILE A 260 -14.25 7.21 -2.07
C ILE A 260 -13.25 7.16 -0.91
N LEU A 261 -11.95 7.07 -1.21
CA LEU A 261 -10.91 7.03 -0.17
C LEU A 261 -10.84 8.36 0.59
N ALA A 262 -10.91 9.51 -0.09
CA ALA A 262 -10.91 10.82 0.55
C ALA A 262 -12.07 10.99 1.52
N ALA A 263 -13.28 10.54 1.13
CA ALA A 263 -14.45 10.55 2.00
C ALA A 263 -14.29 9.59 3.20
N ALA A 264 -13.75 8.39 2.96
CA ALA A 264 -13.52 7.40 4.01
C ALA A 264 -12.51 7.88 5.06
N MET A 265 -11.44 8.57 4.61
CA MET A 265 -10.31 8.99 5.44
C MET A 265 -10.48 10.39 6.04
N ASN A 266 -11.40 11.18 5.49
CA ASN A 266 -11.49 12.63 5.75
C ASN A 266 -10.12 13.33 5.59
N ALA A 267 -9.36 12.94 4.58
CA ALA A 267 -8.03 13.45 4.28
C ALA A 267 -7.87 13.70 2.77
N PRO A 268 -7.02 14.65 2.34
CA PRO A 268 -6.71 14.87 0.94
C PRO A 268 -6.04 13.64 0.32
N ILE A 269 -6.52 13.22 -0.86
CA ILE A 269 -5.95 12.10 -1.63
C ILE A 269 -5.38 12.60 -2.94
N SER A 270 -4.09 12.35 -3.14
CA SER A 270 -3.38 12.59 -4.40
C SER A 270 -3.22 11.30 -5.19
N VAL A 271 -3.08 11.41 -6.51
CA VAL A 271 -2.65 10.29 -7.38
C VAL A 271 -1.59 10.85 -8.33
N MET A 272 -0.48 10.13 -8.47
CA MET A 272 0.58 10.52 -9.40
C MET A 272 0.34 9.94 -10.80
N GLU A 273 0.87 10.59 -11.84
CA GLU A 273 0.84 10.06 -13.22
C GLU A 273 1.51 8.68 -13.32
N THR A 274 2.55 8.45 -12.53
CA THR A 274 3.30 7.19 -12.44
C THR A 274 2.65 6.16 -11.50
N ALA A 275 1.41 6.36 -11.09
CA ALA A 275 0.72 5.51 -10.10
C ALA A 275 0.65 4.01 -10.47
N GLY A 276 0.85 3.66 -11.73
CA GLY A 276 0.92 2.27 -12.19
C GLY A 276 2.31 1.61 -12.09
N GLU A 277 3.37 2.42 -11.93
CA GLU A 277 4.79 1.98 -12.02
C GLU A 277 5.54 2.12 -10.67
N GLY A 278 4.79 2.22 -9.57
CA GLY A 278 5.29 2.61 -8.24
C GLY A 278 6.56 1.89 -7.78
N GLY A 279 6.61 0.56 -7.84
CA GLY A 279 7.78 -0.20 -7.38
C GLY A 279 9.05 0.07 -8.19
N ALA A 280 8.97 -0.03 -9.52
CA ALA A 280 10.11 0.20 -10.40
C ALA A 280 10.61 1.65 -10.34
N TRP A 281 9.70 2.62 -10.30
CA TRP A 281 10.04 4.03 -10.15
C TRP A 281 10.67 4.32 -8.80
N GLY A 282 10.11 3.79 -7.71
CA GLY A 282 10.62 3.99 -6.35
C GLY A 282 12.03 3.45 -6.16
N ILE A 283 12.35 2.25 -6.65
CA ILE A 283 13.71 1.72 -6.53
C ILE A 283 14.70 2.50 -7.40
N ALA A 284 14.30 3.01 -8.56
CA ALA A 284 15.12 3.88 -9.38
C ALA A 284 15.44 5.20 -8.66
N LEU A 285 14.45 5.80 -7.96
CA LEU A 285 14.66 7.00 -7.15
C LEU A 285 15.60 6.74 -5.96
N LEU A 286 15.50 5.58 -5.29
CA LEU A 286 16.42 5.20 -4.20
C LEU A 286 17.85 5.01 -4.71
N ALA A 287 18.02 4.42 -5.88
CA ALA A 287 19.33 4.28 -6.52
C ALA A 287 19.92 5.66 -6.91
N ALA A 288 19.10 6.55 -7.47
CA ALA A 288 19.49 7.92 -7.81
C ALA A 288 19.84 8.72 -6.54
N TYR A 289 19.02 8.64 -5.49
CA TYR A 289 19.32 9.24 -4.19
C TYR A 289 20.67 8.77 -3.64
N ARG A 290 20.94 7.46 -3.66
CA ARG A 290 22.25 6.92 -3.23
C ARG A 290 23.43 7.55 -4.00
N LYS A 291 23.26 7.81 -5.28
CA LYS A 291 24.30 8.34 -6.16
C LYS A 291 24.48 9.85 -6.05
N ASP A 292 23.38 10.60 -6.01
CA ASP A 292 23.36 12.03 -6.33
C ASP A 292 23.02 12.92 -5.11
N LYS A 293 22.66 12.32 -3.94
CA LYS A 293 22.32 13.10 -2.73
C LYS A 293 23.48 14.00 -2.29
N LYS A 294 23.15 15.18 -1.86
CA LYS A 294 24.09 16.12 -1.23
C LYS A 294 24.39 15.68 0.21
N GLU A 295 25.49 16.19 0.76
CA GLU A 295 25.79 15.98 2.17
C GLU A 295 24.69 16.58 3.06
N GLY A 296 24.17 15.78 3.99
CA GLY A 296 23.06 16.19 4.87
C GLY A 296 21.66 16.20 4.25
N GLU A 297 21.52 15.93 2.94
CA GLU A 297 20.21 15.91 2.27
C GLU A 297 19.40 14.68 2.68
N SER A 298 18.19 14.90 3.20
CA SER A 298 17.27 13.84 3.54
C SER A 298 16.63 13.21 2.28
N LEU A 299 16.09 11.99 2.42
CA LEU A 299 15.33 11.36 1.34
C LEU A 299 14.13 12.20 0.93
N SER A 300 13.44 12.80 1.89
CA SER A 300 12.30 13.69 1.63
C SER A 300 12.70 14.92 0.82
N ASP A 301 13.76 15.62 1.20
CA ASP A 301 14.25 16.79 0.46
C ASP A 301 14.62 16.43 -0.98
N TYR A 302 15.29 15.30 -1.16
CA TYR A 302 15.66 14.79 -2.49
C TYR A 302 14.44 14.51 -3.37
N LEU A 303 13.36 14.00 -2.78
CA LEU A 303 12.14 13.68 -3.51
C LEU A 303 11.24 14.89 -3.76
N ASN A 304 11.45 16.03 -3.10
CA ASN A 304 10.61 17.22 -3.22
C ASN A 304 10.35 17.70 -4.67
N PRO A 305 11.31 17.66 -5.61
CA PRO A 305 11.09 18.04 -7.00
C PRO A 305 10.15 17.12 -7.79
N VAL A 306 9.83 15.91 -7.30
CA VAL A 306 8.95 14.97 -7.99
C VAL A 306 7.52 15.50 -8.02
N SER A 307 6.87 15.57 -9.19
CA SER A 307 5.57 16.25 -9.38
C SER A 307 4.35 15.40 -8.98
N TYR A 308 3.33 16.05 -8.44
CA TYR A 308 1.97 15.49 -8.29
C TYR A 308 1.06 15.98 -9.41
N THR A 309 0.07 15.15 -9.80
CA THR A 309 -0.80 15.50 -10.93
C THR A 309 -2.25 15.78 -10.54
N HIS A 310 -2.79 15.15 -9.50
CA HIS A 310 -4.19 15.33 -9.11
C HIS A 310 -4.39 15.25 -7.61
N LEU A 311 -5.03 16.28 -7.05
CA LEU A 311 -5.46 16.34 -5.65
C LEU A 311 -6.99 16.23 -5.58
N THR A 312 -7.52 15.32 -4.77
CA THR A 312 -8.94 15.26 -4.43
C THR A 312 -9.11 15.54 -2.94
N LEU A 313 -9.84 16.58 -2.61
CA LEU A 313 -10.18 16.94 -1.24
C LEU A 313 -11.38 16.12 -0.74
N PRO A 314 -11.50 15.91 0.59
CA PRO A 314 -12.70 15.31 1.16
C PRO A 314 -13.92 16.13 0.77
N THR A 315 -14.94 15.48 0.26
CA THR A 315 -16.26 16.08 0.12
C THR A 315 -17.05 15.76 1.39
N ILE A 316 -17.39 16.77 2.17
CA ILE A 316 -18.34 16.61 3.26
C ILE A 316 -19.67 16.18 2.62
N ALA A 317 -20.03 14.92 2.84
CA ALA A 317 -21.22 14.32 2.29
C ALA A 317 -22.38 14.41 3.26
#